data_ce5449cdd5d8e22d3ff6ee33447460e1
#
_entry.id   ce5449cdd5d8e22d3ff6ee33447460e1
#
_cell.length_a   1.000
_cell.length_b   1.000
_cell.length_c   1.000
_cell.angle_alpha   90.00
_cell.angle_beta   90.00
_cell.angle_gamma   90.00
#
_symmetry.space_group_name_H-M   'P 1'
#
loop_
_entity.id
_entity.type
_entity.pdbx_description
1 polymer ?
#
loop_
_entity_poly.entity_id
_entity_poly.type
_entity_poly.pdbx_seq_one_letter_code
_entity_poly.pdbx_strand_id
1 'polypeptide(L)'
;MGKKKVKLTKAASKDEFAKGENVFFYDEAPDLNRFATKGSEFEKTVITKNPQLLVKLGVTDITANTTTLRIEGFRFIPEDRYRITSGTLAAPVARVTADNTEAYTLKPTWDKVANADFYEIDFMNMLYTTIKDTELLFGDLTPETPYSFKIRAVNKDGASAWTEFGAATKSDPLEFAIRGIRGECTAASQGRVGVKRLFDFVESGDIWHSKYGEKAVPFELVMDLVTVNQLDKFHYLPRTNAGNGTLLKGTVSYSMNKEQWTEAGTFEWQRDDEVKVFNFTQHPTARYIKLSVTEAVGNYGSGKEIYVFKVPGTESYLQGDINVDGKIDGNDLTSYTNYTGLRKGDSDFEGYISNGDINKNGLIDAYDISVVATQLEGGVDNRGTEKVD
;
A
#
# COMPACT_ATOMS: atom_id res chain seq x y z
N MET A 1 13.28 21.65 -10.55
CA MET A 1 14.22 21.06 -11.54
C MET A 1 13.42 20.31 -12.59
N GLY A 2 13.55 20.67 -13.87
CA GLY A 2 12.80 20.04 -14.95
C GLY A 2 13.26 18.59 -15.19
N LYS A 3 12.30 17.66 -15.28
CA LYS A 3 12.57 16.26 -15.68
C LYS A 3 13.12 16.25 -17.10
N LYS A 4 14.44 16.07 -17.29
CA LYS A 4 15.00 15.79 -18.60
C LYS A 4 14.74 14.32 -18.95
N LYS A 5 13.99 14.07 -20.02
CA LYS A 5 13.89 12.73 -20.62
C LYS A 5 15.25 12.41 -21.26
N VAL A 6 15.91 11.39 -20.75
CA VAL A 6 17.12 10.83 -21.36
C VAL A 6 16.68 9.75 -22.34
N LYS A 7 17.02 9.88 -23.61
CA LYS A 7 16.80 8.82 -24.60
C LYS A 7 17.96 7.83 -24.45
N LEU A 8 17.65 6.62 -24.00
CA LEU A 8 18.63 5.55 -23.97
C LEU A 8 18.77 4.97 -25.39
N THR A 9 20.00 4.90 -25.88
CA THR A 9 20.32 4.27 -27.16
C THR A 9 21.14 3.04 -26.87
N LYS A 10 20.80 1.92 -27.51
CA LYS A 10 21.57 0.68 -27.41
C LYS A 10 22.98 0.95 -27.98
N ALA A 11 24.00 0.70 -27.18
CA ALA A 11 25.36 0.78 -27.67
C ALA A 11 25.66 -0.33 -28.65
N ALA A 12 26.34 -0.01 -29.74
CA ALA A 12 26.71 -0.98 -30.77
C ALA A 12 27.86 -1.89 -30.30
N SER A 13 28.76 -1.37 -29.49
CA SER A 13 29.88 -2.12 -28.93
C SER A 13 30.53 -1.45 -27.71
N LYS A 14 31.33 -2.21 -26.98
CA LYS A 14 32.18 -1.74 -25.87
C LYS A 14 33.13 -0.62 -26.33
N ASP A 15 33.68 -0.76 -27.53
CA ASP A 15 34.66 0.18 -28.10
C ASP A 15 34.05 1.54 -28.42
N GLU A 16 32.74 1.62 -28.65
CA GLU A 16 32.05 2.89 -28.87
C GLU A 16 32.04 3.77 -27.60
N PHE A 17 32.01 3.15 -26.42
CA PHE A 17 32.12 3.87 -25.15
C PHE A 17 33.56 4.25 -24.78
N ALA A 18 34.54 3.51 -25.31
CA ALA A 18 35.95 3.72 -25.01
C ALA A 18 36.57 4.88 -25.79
N LYS A 19 35.92 5.41 -26.85
CA LYS A 19 36.46 6.41 -27.76
C LYS A 19 36.44 7.85 -27.25
N GLY A 20 35.89 8.12 -26.08
CA GLY A 20 35.79 9.47 -25.53
C GLY A 20 36.77 9.71 -24.39
N GLU A 21 37.37 10.89 -24.30
CA GLU A 21 38.05 11.32 -23.08
C GLU A 21 37.05 11.40 -21.93
N ASN A 22 37.39 10.81 -20.77
CA ASN A 22 36.53 10.77 -19.57
C ASN A 22 35.21 10.00 -19.73
N VAL A 23 35.19 8.98 -20.56
CA VAL A 23 34.07 8.06 -20.74
C VAL A 23 34.33 6.74 -20.00
N PHE A 24 33.37 6.33 -19.19
CA PHE A 24 33.45 5.11 -18.41
C PHE A 24 32.50 4.08 -18.98
N PHE A 25 32.96 2.86 -19.10
CA PHE A 25 32.18 1.75 -19.55
C PHE A 25 32.17 0.66 -18.47
N TYR A 26 30.97 0.24 -18.10
CA TYR A 26 30.77 -0.89 -17.20
C TYR A 26 30.49 -2.12 -18.07
N ASP A 27 31.40 -3.08 -18.07
CA ASP A 27 31.41 -4.21 -19.00
C ASP A 27 30.79 -5.50 -18.44
N GLU A 28 30.43 -5.50 -17.17
CA GLU A 28 29.62 -6.58 -16.61
C GLU A 28 28.16 -6.32 -16.94
N ALA A 29 27.52 -7.24 -17.65
CA ALA A 29 26.07 -7.15 -17.88
C ALA A 29 25.39 -7.18 -16.52
N PRO A 30 24.70 -6.11 -16.12
CA PRO A 30 23.98 -6.13 -14.88
C PRO A 30 22.91 -7.23 -14.97
N ASP A 31 22.81 -8.04 -13.94
CA ASP A 31 21.66 -8.92 -13.78
C ASP A 31 20.41 -8.06 -13.73
N LEU A 32 19.58 -8.11 -14.77
CA LEU A 32 18.36 -7.32 -14.86
C LEU A 32 17.39 -7.62 -13.71
N ASN A 33 17.48 -8.78 -13.10
CA ASN A 33 16.73 -9.10 -11.89
C ASN A 33 17.19 -8.28 -10.67
N ARG A 34 18.44 -7.81 -10.67
CA ARG A 34 18.94 -6.93 -9.62
C ARG A 34 18.33 -5.52 -9.70
N PHE A 35 17.90 -5.06 -10.87
CA PHE A 35 17.19 -3.79 -11.02
C PHE A 35 15.72 -3.87 -10.59
N ALA A 36 15.14 -5.07 -10.56
CA ALA A 36 13.79 -5.28 -10.04
C ALA A 36 13.76 -5.31 -8.51
N THR A 37 14.91 -5.53 -7.86
CA THR A 37 15.06 -5.47 -6.41
C THR A 37 15.58 -4.10 -6.00
N LYS A 38 14.84 -3.39 -5.14
CA LYS A 38 15.32 -2.16 -4.51
C LYS A 38 16.73 -2.40 -3.93
N GLY A 39 17.68 -1.51 -4.24
CA GLY A 39 19.01 -1.54 -3.64
C GLY A 39 20.14 -2.25 -4.41
N SER A 40 19.95 -2.54 -5.70
CA SER A 40 21.09 -2.99 -6.52
C SER A 40 21.96 -1.81 -6.92
N GLU A 41 23.17 -1.75 -6.40
CA GLU A 41 24.19 -0.77 -6.77
C GLU A 41 25.22 -1.36 -7.73
N PHE A 42 25.60 -0.56 -8.73
CA PHE A 42 26.78 -0.78 -9.53
C PHE A 42 27.79 0.27 -9.12
N GLU A 43 28.85 -0.13 -8.46
CA GLU A 43 29.93 0.75 -8.10
C GLU A 43 31.07 0.62 -9.11
N LYS A 44 31.39 1.71 -9.79
CA LYS A 44 32.61 1.84 -10.58
C LYS A 44 33.39 3.02 -10.04
N THR A 45 34.52 2.73 -9.43
CA THR A 45 35.45 3.78 -8.99
C THR A 45 36.24 4.32 -10.15
N VAL A 46 36.23 5.62 -10.30
CA VAL A 46 37.04 6.32 -11.28
C VAL A 46 37.71 7.50 -10.61
N ILE A 47 39.03 7.56 -10.75
CA ILE A 47 39.85 8.68 -10.32
C ILE A 47 40.09 9.59 -11.54
N THR A 48 39.61 10.82 -11.49
CA THR A 48 39.86 11.81 -12.56
C THR A 48 40.33 13.12 -11.96
N LYS A 49 41.28 13.79 -12.67
CA LYS A 49 41.73 15.16 -12.39
C LYS A 49 40.94 16.17 -13.20
N ASN A 50 40.07 15.71 -14.10
CA ASN A 50 39.26 16.58 -14.92
C ASN A 50 38.06 17.13 -14.13
N PRO A 51 37.79 18.43 -14.11
CA PRO A 51 36.65 19.01 -13.44
C PRO A 51 35.31 18.65 -14.11
N GLN A 52 35.34 18.10 -15.31
CA GLN A 52 34.14 17.64 -16.04
C GLN A 52 34.15 16.11 -16.16
N LEU A 53 33.09 15.50 -15.71
CA LEU A 53 32.86 14.09 -15.84
C LEU A 53 31.62 13.84 -16.73
N LEU A 54 31.82 13.15 -17.85
CA LEU A 54 30.73 12.71 -18.71
C LEU A 54 30.41 11.25 -18.38
N VAL A 55 29.22 11.02 -17.84
CA VAL A 55 28.69 9.65 -17.58
C VAL A 55 27.77 9.28 -18.74
N LYS A 56 28.13 8.24 -19.50
CA LYS A 56 27.29 7.63 -20.53
C LYS A 56 26.67 6.37 -19.96
N LEU A 57 25.35 6.27 -20.08
CA LEU A 57 24.60 5.06 -19.75
C LEU A 57 24.17 4.40 -21.05
N GLY A 58 24.49 3.12 -21.19
CA GLY A 58 24.10 2.31 -22.35
C GLY A 58 23.55 0.97 -21.90
N VAL A 59 22.49 0.53 -22.52
CA VAL A 59 21.93 -0.81 -22.36
C VAL A 59 22.27 -1.60 -23.62
N THR A 60 23.08 -2.63 -23.49
CA THR A 60 23.62 -3.38 -24.63
C THR A 60 22.73 -4.54 -25.04
N ASP A 61 21.80 -4.96 -24.19
CA ASP A 61 20.87 -6.04 -24.49
C ASP A 61 19.49 -5.72 -23.92
N ILE A 62 18.54 -5.40 -24.80
CA ILE A 62 17.14 -5.17 -24.47
C ILE A 62 16.34 -6.24 -25.16
N THR A 63 15.90 -7.23 -24.42
CA THR A 63 15.10 -8.34 -24.93
C THR A 63 13.59 -8.10 -24.83
N ALA A 64 13.16 -7.06 -24.09
CA ALA A 64 11.75 -6.69 -23.94
C ALA A 64 11.48 -5.26 -24.39
N ASN A 65 10.32 -5.02 -24.99
CA ASN A 65 9.91 -3.70 -25.50
C ASN A 65 9.58 -2.66 -24.40
N THR A 66 9.62 -3.03 -23.15
CA THR A 66 9.19 -2.20 -22.01
C THR A 66 10.20 -2.26 -20.87
N THR A 67 11.42 -1.80 -21.10
CA THR A 67 12.39 -1.65 -20.01
C THR A 67 12.40 -0.22 -19.53
N THR A 68 12.04 0.02 -18.28
CA THR A 68 12.18 1.33 -17.64
C THR A 68 13.45 1.33 -16.79
N LEU A 69 14.43 2.12 -17.16
CA LEU A 69 15.59 2.40 -16.33
C LEU A 69 15.31 3.65 -15.48
N ARG A 70 15.24 3.46 -14.17
CA ARG A 70 15.15 4.55 -13.21
C ARG A 70 16.54 4.84 -12.66
N ILE A 71 17.03 6.05 -12.89
CA ILE A 71 18.28 6.55 -12.32
C ILE A 71 17.91 7.42 -11.13
N GLU A 72 18.24 6.98 -9.92
CA GLU A 72 17.94 7.72 -8.69
C GLU A 72 18.99 8.80 -8.39
N GLY A 73 20.18 8.68 -8.93
CA GLY A 73 21.21 9.72 -8.83
C GLY A 73 22.62 9.25 -9.16
N PHE A 74 23.54 10.19 -9.11
CA PHE A 74 24.99 9.97 -9.16
C PHE A 74 25.59 10.56 -7.91
N ARG A 75 26.54 9.82 -7.32
CA ARG A 75 27.30 10.31 -6.20
C ARG A 75 28.74 10.56 -6.64
N PHE A 76 29.23 11.75 -6.35
CA PHE A 76 30.65 12.11 -6.53
C PHE A 76 31.29 12.18 -5.16
N ILE A 77 32.28 11.33 -4.93
CA ILE A 77 33.07 11.32 -3.72
C ILE A 77 34.40 11.97 -4.04
N PRO A 78 34.82 13.07 -3.37
CA PRO A 78 36.13 13.66 -3.55
C PRO A 78 37.24 12.63 -3.30
N GLU A 79 38.35 12.71 -4.03
CA GLU A 79 39.45 11.74 -3.96
C GLU A 79 40.04 11.62 -2.53
N ASP A 80 40.12 12.72 -1.82
CA ASP A 80 40.60 12.79 -0.45
C ASP A 80 39.75 11.97 0.52
N ARG A 81 38.43 11.86 0.25
CA ARG A 81 37.51 11.02 1.02
C ARG A 81 37.48 9.58 0.57
N TYR A 82 37.75 9.32 -0.69
CA TYR A 82 37.79 7.96 -1.22
C TYR A 82 38.93 7.12 -0.62
N ARG A 83 40.02 7.76 -0.24
CA ARG A 83 41.18 7.14 0.40
C ARG A 83 41.16 7.19 1.93
N ILE A 84 40.00 7.37 2.53
CA ILE A 84 39.89 7.40 3.98
C ILE A 84 40.43 6.11 4.58
N THR A 85 41.52 6.22 5.29
CA THR A 85 42.07 5.16 6.12
C THR A 85 41.38 5.20 7.51
N SER A 86 41.40 4.07 8.22
CA SER A 86 40.87 4.04 9.59
C SER A 86 41.63 5.07 10.44
N GLY A 87 40.85 6.00 11.02
CA GLY A 87 41.35 7.07 11.89
C GLY A 87 41.23 6.74 13.38
N THR A 88 41.52 7.70 14.22
CA THR A 88 41.42 7.60 15.70
C THR A 88 40.01 7.90 16.23
N LEU A 89 39.04 8.16 15.36
CA LEU A 89 37.67 8.43 15.77
C LEU A 89 37.02 7.21 16.43
N ALA A 90 36.28 7.45 17.51
CA ALA A 90 35.43 6.41 18.08
C ALA A 90 34.31 6.02 17.09
N ALA A 91 33.99 4.73 17.06
CA ALA A 91 32.82 4.27 16.30
C ALA A 91 31.51 4.83 16.93
N PRO A 92 30.55 5.31 16.15
CA PRO A 92 29.28 5.80 16.68
C PRO A 92 28.53 4.70 17.43
N VAL A 93 27.88 5.05 18.54
CA VAL A 93 26.90 4.17 19.20
C VAL A 93 25.56 4.48 18.59
N ALA A 94 25.06 3.56 17.77
CA ALA A 94 23.83 3.78 16.99
C ALA A 94 22.75 2.76 17.34
N ARG A 95 21.49 3.19 17.16
CA ARG A 95 20.31 2.39 17.47
C ARG A 95 19.08 2.84 16.66
N VAL A 96 18.12 1.95 16.51
CA VAL A 96 16.73 2.28 16.14
C VAL A 96 15.86 1.83 17.30
N THR A 97 15.14 2.77 17.92
CA THR A 97 14.24 2.47 19.05
C THR A 97 12.83 2.17 18.53
N ALA A 98 11.97 1.60 19.37
CA ALA A 98 10.57 1.33 19.05
C ALA A 98 9.80 2.60 18.64
N ASP A 99 10.13 3.76 19.25
CA ASP A 99 9.51 5.05 18.92
C ASP A 99 9.99 5.62 17.57
N ASN A 100 11.09 5.10 17.07
CA ASN A 100 11.70 5.47 15.80
C ASN A 100 11.45 4.43 14.68
N THR A 101 10.49 3.55 14.91
CA THR A 101 10.13 2.45 14.01
C THR A 101 8.66 2.54 13.66
N GLU A 102 8.36 2.58 12.37
CA GLU A 102 7.00 2.51 11.85
C GLU A 102 6.90 1.43 10.77
N ALA A 103 5.71 1.22 10.21
CA ALA A 103 5.49 0.18 9.18
C ALA A 103 6.32 0.42 7.90
N TYR A 104 6.54 1.68 7.54
CA TYR A 104 7.21 2.06 6.29
C TYR A 104 8.46 2.91 6.50
N THR A 105 8.84 3.17 7.77
CA THR A 105 9.97 4.03 8.08
C THR A 105 10.79 3.50 9.25
N LEU A 106 12.10 3.73 9.18
CA LEU A 106 13.03 3.56 10.29
C LEU A 106 13.86 4.84 10.43
N LYS A 107 14.02 5.32 11.68
CA LYS A 107 14.85 6.48 11.97
C LYS A 107 16.00 6.09 12.91
N PRO A 108 17.16 5.63 12.37
CA PRO A 108 18.37 5.47 13.15
C PRO A 108 18.78 6.76 13.86
N THR A 109 19.25 6.60 15.08
CA THR A 109 19.84 7.67 15.87
C THR A 109 21.17 7.21 16.43
N TRP A 110 22.10 8.13 16.69
CA TRP A 110 23.40 7.81 17.26
C TRP A 110 23.94 8.95 18.14
N ASP A 111 24.85 8.56 18.99
CA ASP A 111 25.48 9.52 19.87
C ASP A 111 26.55 10.33 19.11
N LYS A 112 26.64 11.62 19.42
CA LYS A 112 27.62 12.49 18.78
C LYS A 112 29.05 12.03 19.09
N VAL A 113 29.85 11.82 18.05
CA VAL A 113 31.26 11.46 18.18
C VAL A 113 32.11 12.72 18.21
N ALA A 114 32.98 12.83 19.22
CA ALA A 114 33.90 13.95 19.34
C ALA A 114 34.86 14.01 18.13
N ASN A 115 35.09 15.19 17.59
CA ASN A 115 35.94 15.46 16.43
C ASN A 115 35.50 14.83 15.11
N ALA A 116 34.24 14.35 15.02
CA ALA A 116 33.64 13.98 13.75
C ALA A 116 33.20 15.25 13.00
N ASP A 117 33.52 15.32 11.71
CA ASP A 117 33.02 16.37 10.82
C ASP A 117 31.64 16.01 10.24
N PHE A 118 31.40 14.71 10.03
CA PHE A 118 30.16 14.15 9.51
C PHE A 118 30.10 12.63 9.76
N TYR A 119 28.97 12.04 9.41
CA TYR A 119 28.76 10.59 9.46
C TYR A 119 28.46 10.03 8.06
N GLU A 120 28.75 8.75 7.91
CA GLU A 120 28.35 7.95 6.76
C GLU A 120 27.53 6.76 7.24
N ILE A 121 26.42 6.49 6.52
CA ILE A 121 25.56 5.33 6.74
C ILE A 121 25.51 4.53 5.46
N ASP A 122 25.83 3.24 5.56
CA ASP A 122 25.55 2.25 4.53
C ASP A 122 24.23 1.55 4.86
N PHE A 123 23.26 1.71 3.98
CA PHE A 123 21.92 1.14 4.11
C PHE A 123 21.46 0.61 2.75
N MET A 124 21.08 -0.67 2.68
CA MET A 124 20.66 -1.35 1.45
C MET A 124 21.71 -1.20 0.30
N ASN A 125 22.98 -1.32 0.63
CA ASN A 125 24.13 -1.10 -0.27
C ASN A 125 24.22 0.33 -0.84
N MET A 126 23.59 1.30 -0.18
CA MET A 126 23.70 2.71 -0.53
C MET A 126 24.41 3.46 0.58
N LEU A 127 25.49 4.17 0.25
CA LEU A 127 26.24 4.97 1.20
C LEU A 127 25.69 6.40 1.25
N TYR A 128 25.07 6.77 2.35
CA TYR A 128 24.69 8.13 2.68
C TYR A 128 25.86 8.81 3.37
N THR A 129 26.31 9.94 2.85
CA THR A 129 27.50 10.65 3.33
C THR A 129 27.19 12.09 3.67
N THR A 130 28.16 12.77 4.34
CA THR A 130 28.06 14.17 4.76
C THR A 130 26.90 14.47 5.73
N ILE A 131 26.42 13.45 6.46
CA ILE A 131 25.38 13.60 7.46
C ILE A 131 25.99 14.31 8.67
N LYS A 132 25.45 15.48 9.03
CA LYS A 132 25.92 16.27 10.18
C LYS A 132 25.05 16.09 11.42
N ASP A 133 23.82 15.68 11.22
CA ASP A 133 22.89 15.37 12.29
C ASP A 133 23.23 14.02 12.93
N THR A 134 22.59 13.72 14.03
CA THR A 134 22.72 12.46 14.75
C THR A 134 21.52 11.54 14.58
N GLU A 135 20.77 11.79 13.51
CA GLU A 135 19.63 10.96 13.08
C GLU A 135 19.47 11.04 11.57
N LEU A 136 18.81 10.03 10.98
CA LEU A 136 18.41 10.02 9.58
C LEU A 136 17.14 9.19 9.43
N LEU A 137 16.15 9.70 8.67
CA LEU A 137 14.91 8.98 8.38
C LEU A 137 15.02 8.22 7.05
N PHE A 138 14.76 6.94 7.09
CA PHE A 138 14.58 6.09 5.91
C PHE A 138 13.09 5.79 5.72
N GLY A 139 12.57 6.05 4.54
CA GLY A 139 11.18 5.83 4.13
C GLY A 139 11.05 4.79 3.03
N ASP A 140 9.81 4.57 2.60
CA ASP A 140 9.45 3.60 1.54
C ASP A 140 9.91 2.16 1.82
N LEU A 141 9.98 1.79 3.09
CA LEU A 141 10.36 0.46 3.52
C LEU A 141 9.18 -0.51 3.45
N THR A 142 9.46 -1.79 3.48
CA THR A 142 8.43 -2.85 3.54
C THR A 142 8.09 -3.14 5.00
N PRO A 143 6.81 -3.27 5.37
CA PRO A 143 6.41 -3.69 6.71
C PRO A 143 7.00 -5.05 7.12
N GLU A 144 7.12 -5.28 8.43
CA GLU A 144 7.59 -6.52 9.06
C GLU A 144 8.92 -7.07 8.50
N THR A 145 9.75 -6.16 7.99
CA THR A 145 10.99 -6.52 7.29
C THR A 145 12.20 -6.09 8.12
N PRO A 146 13.15 -7.01 8.39
CA PRO A 146 14.40 -6.65 9.05
C PRO A 146 15.34 -5.90 8.11
N TYR A 147 15.92 -4.82 8.60
CA TYR A 147 16.90 -4.00 7.91
C TYR A 147 18.17 -3.89 8.73
N SER A 148 19.32 -3.88 8.03
CA SER A 148 20.64 -3.72 8.63
C SER A 148 21.25 -2.41 8.16
N PHE A 149 21.96 -1.75 9.07
CA PHE A 149 22.66 -0.50 8.86
C PHE A 149 24.11 -0.63 9.30
N LYS A 150 25.01 0.12 8.64
CA LYS A 150 26.36 0.35 9.11
C LYS A 150 26.58 1.86 9.18
N ILE A 151 27.18 2.34 10.26
CA ILE A 151 27.50 3.76 10.44
C ILE A 151 28.96 3.92 10.85
N ARG A 152 29.58 5.00 10.38
CA ARG A 152 30.90 5.45 10.85
C ARG A 152 30.97 6.96 10.96
N ALA A 153 31.85 7.43 11.82
CA ALA A 153 32.22 8.83 11.92
C ALA A 153 33.40 9.13 11.02
N VAL A 154 33.45 10.32 10.43
CA VAL A 154 34.47 10.74 9.49
C VAL A 154 34.94 12.16 9.83
N ASN A 155 36.25 12.39 9.74
CA ASN A 155 36.87 13.73 9.74
C ASN A 155 38.00 13.82 8.71
N LYS A 156 38.73 14.92 8.70
CA LYS A 156 39.84 15.16 7.76
C LYS A 156 40.98 14.13 7.87
N ASP A 157 41.14 13.49 9.01
CA ASP A 157 42.25 12.58 9.31
C ASP A 157 41.90 11.10 9.04
N GLY A 158 40.58 10.79 8.85
CA GLY A 158 40.14 9.45 8.51
C GLY A 158 38.71 9.15 8.97
N ALA A 159 38.40 7.86 9.05
CA ALA A 159 37.09 7.35 9.49
C ALA A 159 37.24 6.39 10.66
N SER A 160 36.22 6.30 11.51
CA SER A 160 36.12 5.28 12.53
C SER A 160 35.90 3.89 11.92
N ALA A 161 35.98 2.85 12.74
CA ALA A 161 35.39 1.56 12.41
C ALA A 161 33.87 1.72 12.17
N TRP A 162 33.32 0.80 11.38
CA TRP A 162 31.86 0.69 11.20
C TRP A 162 31.21 0.11 12.45
N THR A 163 30.08 0.70 12.86
CA THR A 163 29.14 0.08 13.78
C THR A 163 28.01 -0.52 12.97
N GLU A 164 27.74 -1.80 13.19
CA GLU A 164 26.61 -2.50 12.55
C GLU A 164 25.44 -2.57 13.56
N PHE A 165 24.24 -2.32 13.09
CA PHE A 165 23.01 -2.40 13.88
C PHE A 165 21.83 -2.65 12.95
N GLY A 166 20.66 -2.97 13.51
CA GLY A 166 19.48 -3.24 12.71
C GLY A 166 18.19 -3.08 13.48
N ALA A 167 17.10 -3.04 12.74
CA ALA A 167 15.74 -3.06 13.26
C ALA A 167 14.80 -3.63 12.20
N ALA A 168 13.67 -4.16 12.62
CA ALA A 168 12.57 -4.52 11.74
C ALA A 168 11.51 -3.41 11.78
N THR A 169 10.91 -3.11 10.63
CA THR A 169 9.71 -2.27 10.55
C THR A 169 8.54 -2.93 11.28
N LYS A 170 7.60 -2.11 11.75
CA LYS A 170 6.34 -2.60 12.33
C LYS A 170 5.44 -3.19 11.24
N SER A 171 4.42 -3.97 11.64
CA SER A 171 3.31 -4.33 10.76
C SER A 171 2.52 -3.09 10.35
N ASP A 172 1.96 -3.13 9.14
CA ASP A 172 0.98 -2.11 8.76
C ASP A 172 -0.37 -2.46 9.39
N PRO A 173 -0.90 -1.64 10.31
CA PRO A 173 -2.20 -1.91 10.93
C PRO A 173 -3.35 -1.90 9.93
N LEU A 174 -3.14 -1.37 8.71
CA LEU A 174 -4.12 -1.27 7.64
C LEU A 174 -3.79 -2.13 6.41
N GLU A 175 -2.83 -3.06 6.52
CA GLU A 175 -2.39 -3.91 5.40
C GLU A 175 -3.54 -4.65 4.72
N PHE A 176 -4.46 -5.21 5.52
CA PHE A 176 -5.61 -5.97 5.02
C PHE A 176 -6.90 -5.15 4.97
N ALA A 177 -6.81 -3.83 5.13
CA ALA A 177 -7.97 -2.96 5.01
C ALA A 177 -8.39 -2.81 3.54
N ILE A 178 -9.68 -3.03 3.28
CA ILE A 178 -10.30 -2.93 1.96
C ILE A 178 -10.41 -1.45 1.58
N ARG A 179 -9.91 -1.10 0.41
CA ARG A 179 -9.89 0.27 -0.10
C ARG A 179 -10.97 0.48 -1.17
N GLY A 180 -11.36 1.74 -1.38
CA GLY A 180 -12.33 2.10 -2.42
C GLY A 180 -13.78 1.79 -2.06
N ILE A 181 -14.10 1.62 -0.77
CA ILE A 181 -15.46 1.37 -0.28
C ILE A 181 -16.37 2.54 -0.63
N ARG A 182 -17.58 2.22 -1.09
CA ARG A 182 -18.62 3.19 -1.37
C ARG A 182 -19.69 3.12 -0.28
N GLY A 183 -19.94 4.23 0.38
CA GLY A 183 -20.93 4.32 1.45
C GLY A 183 -22.24 4.91 0.98
N GLU A 184 -23.35 4.31 1.41
CA GLU A 184 -24.69 4.88 1.32
C GLU A 184 -25.30 4.95 2.73
N CYS A 185 -26.00 6.02 3.03
CA CYS A 185 -26.64 6.21 4.33
C CYS A 185 -28.05 6.74 4.15
N THR A 186 -29.02 6.17 4.89
CA THR A 186 -30.41 6.66 4.90
C THR A 186 -30.54 8.00 5.62
N ALA A 187 -29.60 8.35 6.51
CA ALA A 187 -29.54 9.65 7.15
C ALA A 187 -28.89 10.68 6.21
N ALA A 188 -29.54 11.82 6.02
CA ALA A 188 -28.96 12.92 5.26
C ALA A 188 -27.66 13.41 5.91
N SER A 189 -26.66 13.74 5.10
CA SER A 189 -25.38 14.25 5.58
C SER A 189 -25.39 15.76 5.81
N GLN A 190 -24.60 16.21 6.76
CA GLN A 190 -24.36 17.63 7.00
C GLN A 190 -23.42 18.21 5.92
N GLY A 191 -23.83 19.30 5.29
CA GLY A 191 -23.02 19.99 4.30
C GLY A 191 -22.78 19.19 3.01
N ARG A 192 -21.62 19.42 2.38
CA ARG A 192 -21.25 18.77 1.11
C ARG A 192 -20.43 17.50 1.29
N VAL A 193 -20.00 17.22 2.50
CA VAL A 193 -19.17 16.06 2.83
C VAL A 193 -20.09 14.88 3.13
N GLY A 194 -20.32 14.05 2.14
CA GLY A 194 -21.16 12.86 2.26
C GLY A 194 -20.51 11.74 3.07
N VAL A 195 -21.23 10.65 3.20
CA VAL A 195 -20.82 9.44 3.94
C VAL A 195 -19.51 8.83 3.41
N LYS A 196 -19.11 9.16 2.18
CA LYS A 196 -17.82 8.75 1.60
C LYS A 196 -16.60 9.13 2.46
N ARG A 197 -16.77 10.13 3.33
CA ARG A 197 -15.74 10.59 4.27
C ARG A 197 -15.34 9.52 5.29
N LEU A 198 -16.19 8.55 5.54
CA LEU A 198 -15.91 7.42 6.42
C LEU A 198 -14.98 6.36 5.78
N PHE A 199 -14.58 6.52 4.50
CA PHE A 199 -13.88 5.49 3.74
C PHE A 199 -12.72 6.05 2.92
N ASP A 200 -12.23 7.25 3.23
CA ASP A 200 -11.17 7.91 2.46
C ASP A 200 -9.76 7.71 3.03
N PHE A 201 -9.63 6.99 4.12
CA PHE A 201 -8.38 6.72 4.82
C PHE A 201 -7.67 7.98 5.35
N VAL A 202 -8.43 9.01 5.68
CA VAL A 202 -7.92 10.27 6.24
C VAL A 202 -8.57 10.54 7.60
N GLU A 203 -7.89 10.25 8.68
CA GLU A 203 -8.40 10.39 10.06
C GLU A 203 -8.47 11.84 10.54
N SER A 204 -7.73 12.75 9.88
CA SER A 204 -7.63 14.16 10.25
C SER A 204 -8.55 15.04 9.43
N GLY A 205 -8.98 16.17 9.99
CA GLY A 205 -9.81 17.16 9.30
C GLY A 205 -11.30 16.94 9.48
N ASP A 206 -12.06 17.11 8.40
CA ASP A 206 -13.51 16.99 8.43
C ASP A 206 -13.95 15.55 8.71
N ILE A 207 -15.07 15.40 9.43
CA ILE A 207 -15.70 14.11 9.73
C ILE A 207 -17.04 14.00 9.00
N TRP A 208 -17.51 12.77 8.76
CA TRP A 208 -18.90 12.60 8.42
C TRP A 208 -19.80 12.89 9.62
N HIS A 209 -20.89 13.61 9.39
CA HIS A 209 -21.94 13.86 10.37
C HIS A 209 -23.29 13.92 9.67
N SER A 210 -24.33 13.31 10.26
CA SER A 210 -25.69 13.45 9.79
C SER A 210 -26.19 14.88 9.97
N LYS A 211 -27.22 15.27 9.22
CA LYS A 211 -27.69 16.64 9.16
C LYS A 211 -28.16 17.17 10.52
N TYR A 212 -27.66 18.31 10.93
CA TYR A 212 -28.08 18.97 12.17
C TYR A 212 -29.54 19.38 12.13
N GLY A 213 -30.21 19.28 13.29
CA GLY A 213 -31.61 19.60 13.43
C GLY A 213 -32.57 18.49 13.01
N GLU A 214 -32.07 17.43 12.38
CA GLU A 214 -32.83 16.24 12.00
C GLU A 214 -32.33 15.02 12.80
N LYS A 215 -33.26 14.33 13.48
CA LYS A 215 -32.88 13.06 14.16
C LYS A 215 -32.60 12.02 13.09
N ALA A 216 -31.40 11.44 13.12
CA ALA A 216 -30.98 10.43 12.17
C ALA A 216 -31.40 9.02 12.61
N VAL A 217 -31.31 8.73 13.91
CA VAL A 217 -31.55 7.38 14.47
C VAL A 217 -33.05 7.06 14.47
N PRO A 218 -33.48 5.87 14.02
CA PRO A 218 -32.67 4.82 13.44
C PRO A 218 -32.26 5.12 11.99
N PHE A 219 -31.07 4.63 11.58
CA PHE A 219 -30.62 4.76 10.20
C PHE A 219 -29.81 3.53 9.76
N GLU A 220 -29.69 3.37 8.46
CA GLU A 220 -28.83 2.35 7.87
C GLU A 220 -27.62 2.99 7.17
N LEU A 221 -26.45 2.40 7.37
CA LEU A 221 -25.22 2.67 6.66
C LEU A 221 -24.83 1.42 5.90
N VAL A 222 -24.86 1.49 4.57
CA VAL A 222 -24.46 0.38 3.69
C VAL A 222 -23.10 0.68 3.10
N MET A 223 -22.21 -0.28 3.17
CA MET A 223 -20.86 -0.27 2.60
C MET A 223 -20.83 -1.24 1.42
N ASP A 224 -20.61 -0.75 0.20
CA ASP A 224 -20.24 -1.57 -0.96
C ASP A 224 -18.71 -1.67 -1.00
N LEU A 225 -18.17 -2.84 -0.79
CA LEU A 225 -16.74 -3.12 -0.79
C LEU A 225 -16.16 -3.17 -2.20
N VAL A 226 -17.03 -3.04 -3.24
CA VAL A 226 -16.72 -3.14 -4.67
C VAL A 226 -16.32 -4.56 -5.08
N THR A 227 -15.46 -5.20 -4.31
CA THR A 227 -15.04 -6.60 -4.49
C THR A 227 -15.69 -7.51 -3.45
N VAL A 228 -15.73 -8.79 -3.77
CA VAL A 228 -16.12 -9.85 -2.81
C VAL A 228 -14.90 -10.18 -1.97
N ASN A 229 -15.10 -10.24 -0.66
CA ASN A 229 -14.04 -10.46 0.32
C ASN A 229 -14.48 -11.44 1.39
N GLN A 230 -13.56 -12.20 1.92
CA GLN A 230 -13.76 -12.91 3.17
C GLN A 230 -13.50 -11.94 4.32
N LEU A 231 -14.55 -11.64 5.10
CA LEU A 231 -14.52 -10.58 6.11
C LEU A 231 -13.90 -11.04 7.42
N ASP A 232 -12.96 -10.27 7.95
CA ASP A 232 -12.37 -10.48 9.27
C ASP A 232 -13.04 -9.61 10.34
N LYS A 233 -12.97 -8.31 10.18
CA LYS A 233 -13.48 -7.31 11.12
C LYS A 233 -13.69 -5.97 10.46
N PHE A 234 -14.32 -5.05 11.17
CA PHE A 234 -14.20 -3.63 10.85
C PHE A 234 -13.91 -2.80 12.11
N HIS A 235 -13.24 -1.67 11.90
CA HIS A 235 -13.01 -0.65 12.90
C HIS A 235 -13.89 0.55 12.59
N TYR A 236 -14.60 1.07 13.57
CA TYR A 236 -15.24 2.38 13.51
C TYR A 236 -14.46 3.33 14.41
N LEU A 237 -14.01 4.45 13.84
CA LEU A 237 -13.30 5.51 14.52
C LEU A 237 -14.30 6.61 14.85
N PRO A 238 -14.71 6.76 16.13
CA PRO A 238 -15.61 7.83 16.54
C PRO A 238 -14.97 9.21 16.35
N ARG A 239 -15.78 10.22 16.35
CA ARG A 239 -15.29 11.59 16.45
C ARG A 239 -14.56 11.81 17.78
N THR A 240 -13.57 12.69 17.79
CA THR A 240 -12.89 13.12 19.02
C THR A 240 -13.92 13.64 20.01
N ASN A 241 -13.75 13.32 21.30
CA ASN A 241 -14.64 13.67 22.42
C ASN A 241 -15.98 12.90 22.51
N ALA A 242 -16.19 11.85 21.76
CA ALA A 242 -17.42 11.06 21.77
C ALA A 242 -18.71 11.90 21.78
N GLY A 243 -18.71 12.95 20.95
CA GLY A 243 -19.83 13.90 20.85
C GLY A 243 -21.00 13.37 20.03
N ASN A 244 -21.90 14.27 19.62
CA ASN A 244 -23.09 13.93 18.85
C ASN A 244 -22.74 13.06 17.63
N GLY A 245 -23.50 11.99 17.46
CA GLY A 245 -23.39 11.06 16.35
C GLY A 245 -22.50 9.86 16.61
N THR A 246 -21.77 9.78 17.73
CA THR A 246 -21.03 8.56 18.09
C THR A 246 -22.01 7.39 18.17
N LEU A 247 -21.72 6.32 17.41
CA LEU A 247 -22.57 5.13 17.34
C LEU A 247 -22.46 4.33 18.63
N LEU A 248 -23.60 3.86 19.16
CA LEU A 248 -23.65 3.14 20.43
C LEU A 248 -24.21 1.72 20.27
N LYS A 249 -25.33 1.55 19.55
CA LYS A 249 -25.96 0.23 19.37
C LYS A 249 -26.48 0.05 17.95
N GLY A 250 -26.47 -1.19 17.53
CA GLY A 250 -27.02 -1.58 16.24
C GLY A 250 -26.76 -3.03 15.89
N THR A 251 -27.17 -3.37 14.68
CA THR A 251 -26.98 -4.69 14.09
C THR A 251 -26.08 -4.58 12.88
N VAL A 252 -25.20 -5.56 12.72
CA VAL A 252 -24.35 -5.73 11.55
C VAL A 252 -24.90 -6.86 10.70
N SER A 253 -25.09 -6.61 9.41
CA SER A 253 -25.48 -7.61 8.43
C SER A 253 -24.55 -7.56 7.23
N TYR A 254 -24.44 -8.67 6.50
CA TYR A 254 -23.68 -8.77 5.26
C TYR A 254 -24.52 -9.35 4.13
N SER A 255 -24.11 -9.09 2.89
CA SER A 255 -24.82 -9.54 1.69
C SER A 255 -23.87 -9.70 0.51
N MET A 256 -24.26 -10.56 -0.45
CA MET A 256 -23.62 -10.66 -1.76
C MET A 256 -24.26 -9.74 -2.79
N ASN A 257 -25.56 -9.46 -2.68
CA ASN A 257 -26.37 -8.82 -3.73
C ASN A 257 -27.14 -7.57 -3.25
N LYS A 258 -26.93 -7.11 -2.01
CA LYS A 258 -27.65 -5.98 -1.38
C LYS A 258 -29.15 -6.16 -1.19
N GLU A 259 -29.70 -7.32 -1.56
CA GLU A 259 -31.12 -7.68 -1.43
C GLU A 259 -31.35 -8.62 -0.26
N GLN A 260 -30.59 -9.70 -0.22
CA GLN A 260 -30.65 -10.71 0.85
C GLN A 260 -29.56 -10.43 1.87
N TRP A 261 -30.00 -10.16 3.10
CA TRP A 261 -29.11 -9.83 4.21
C TRP A 261 -29.06 -10.93 5.25
N THR A 262 -27.85 -11.30 5.65
CA THR A 262 -27.60 -12.21 6.76
C THR A 262 -27.05 -11.43 7.93
N GLU A 263 -27.66 -11.59 9.11
CA GLU A 263 -27.17 -10.96 10.32
C GLU A 263 -25.84 -11.59 10.78
N ALA A 264 -24.83 -10.73 10.99
CA ALA A 264 -23.54 -11.15 11.54
C ALA A 264 -23.50 -11.01 13.06
N GLY A 265 -24.32 -10.16 13.63
CA GLY A 265 -24.41 -9.91 15.06
C GLY A 265 -24.81 -8.48 15.40
N THR A 266 -24.75 -8.17 16.69
CA THR A 266 -25.06 -6.82 17.20
C THR A 266 -23.84 -6.19 17.83
N PHE A 267 -23.84 -4.87 17.90
CA PHE A 267 -22.84 -4.12 18.64
C PHE A 267 -23.49 -3.27 19.73
N GLU A 268 -22.80 -3.17 20.87
CA GLU A 268 -23.10 -2.24 21.94
C GLU A 268 -21.77 -1.66 22.44
N TRP A 269 -21.52 -0.39 22.14
CA TRP A 269 -20.27 0.29 22.38
C TRP A 269 -20.39 1.37 23.45
N GLN A 270 -19.31 1.54 24.23
CA GLN A 270 -19.22 2.60 25.20
C GLN A 270 -19.11 3.96 24.49
N ARG A 271 -19.63 4.99 25.17
CA ARG A 271 -19.51 6.38 24.71
C ARG A 271 -18.12 6.93 25.07
N ASP A 272 -17.15 6.67 24.25
CA ASP A 272 -15.80 7.21 24.28
C ASP A 272 -15.28 7.38 22.85
N ASP A 273 -14.11 7.93 22.65
CA ASP A 273 -13.48 8.13 21.33
C ASP A 273 -12.45 7.06 20.95
N GLU A 274 -12.42 5.98 21.71
CA GLU A 274 -11.62 4.79 21.38
C GLU A 274 -12.17 4.07 20.15
N VAL A 275 -11.27 3.41 19.40
CA VAL A 275 -11.63 2.61 18.22
C VAL A 275 -12.59 1.50 18.60
N LYS A 276 -13.72 1.42 17.91
CA LYS A 276 -14.71 0.34 18.07
C LYS A 276 -14.44 -0.76 17.06
N VAL A 277 -14.37 -2.00 17.55
CA VAL A 277 -14.10 -3.18 16.73
C VAL A 277 -15.32 -4.08 16.68
N PHE A 278 -15.69 -4.51 15.49
CA PHE A 278 -16.64 -5.59 15.28
C PHE A 278 -15.93 -6.73 14.52
N ASN A 279 -15.94 -7.95 15.08
CA ASN A 279 -15.32 -9.13 14.49
C ASN A 279 -16.39 -10.01 13.82
N PHE A 280 -16.13 -10.44 12.59
CA PHE A 280 -16.96 -11.43 11.89
C PHE A 280 -16.51 -12.85 12.28
N THR A 281 -17.14 -13.42 13.28
CA THR A 281 -16.71 -14.67 13.92
C THR A 281 -16.63 -15.88 12.99
N GLN A 282 -17.33 -15.86 11.83
CA GLN A 282 -17.33 -16.95 10.84
C GLN A 282 -16.67 -16.56 9.53
N HIS A 283 -16.03 -15.39 9.48
CA HIS A 283 -15.37 -14.86 8.29
C HIS A 283 -16.22 -15.01 7.01
N PRO A 284 -17.45 -14.46 6.98
CA PRO A 284 -18.34 -14.62 5.85
C PRO A 284 -17.77 -14.00 4.59
N THR A 285 -18.08 -14.60 3.45
CA THR A 285 -17.79 -14.03 2.14
C THR A 285 -18.89 -13.06 1.76
N ALA A 286 -18.57 -11.79 1.49
CA ALA A 286 -19.54 -10.76 1.14
C ALA A 286 -18.96 -9.62 0.31
N ARG A 287 -19.82 -8.93 -0.43
CA ARG A 287 -19.56 -7.66 -1.08
C ARG A 287 -20.11 -6.47 -0.30
N TYR A 288 -21.17 -6.66 0.44
CA TYR A 288 -21.86 -5.58 1.16
C TYR A 288 -21.90 -5.82 2.64
N ILE A 289 -21.73 -4.75 3.42
CA ILE A 289 -21.95 -4.72 4.87
C ILE A 289 -22.98 -3.65 5.16
N LYS A 290 -23.91 -3.91 6.07
CA LYS A 290 -24.89 -2.96 6.55
C LYS A 290 -24.83 -2.80 8.06
N LEU A 291 -24.76 -1.57 8.52
CA LEU A 291 -24.97 -1.21 9.92
C LEU A 291 -26.38 -0.62 10.05
N SER A 292 -27.24 -1.29 10.81
CA SER A 292 -28.55 -0.78 11.21
C SER A 292 -28.40 -0.17 12.61
N VAL A 293 -28.22 1.15 12.67
CA VAL A 293 -27.93 1.88 13.89
C VAL A 293 -29.22 2.22 14.61
N THR A 294 -29.35 1.73 15.86
CA THR A 294 -30.55 1.92 16.70
C THR A 294 -30.32 2.92 17.84
N GLU A 295 -29.07 3.18 18.23
CA GLU A 295 -28.72 4.16 19.23
C GLU A 295 -27.42 4.88 18.89
N ALA A 296 -27.42 6.21 18.99
CA ALA A 296 -26.23 7.05 18.84
C ALA A 296 -26.38 8.35 19.65
N VAL A 297 -25.26 8.97 20.01
CA VAL A 297 -25.25 10.18 20.86
C VAL A 297 -26.02 11.30 20.19
N GLY A 298 -27.00 11.86 20.90
CA GLY A 298 -27.86 12.96 20.43
C GLY A 298 -28.79 12.56 19.29
N ASN A 299 -28.95 11.29 18.98
CA ASN A 299 -29.72 10.74 17.85
C ASN A 299 -29.20 11.18 16.48
N TYR A 300 -27.90 11.42 16.34
CA TYR A 300 -27.20 11.70 15.08
C TYR A 300 -26.33 10.51 14.66
N GLY A 301 -25.76 10.59 13.49
CA GLY A 301 -24.65 9.72 13.05
C GLY A 301 -23.39 10.53 12.79
N SER A 302 -22.22 10.06 13.18
CA SER A 302 -20.95 10.67 12.83
C SER A 302 -19.80 9.66 12.91
N GLY A 303 -18.66 9.98 12.33
CA GLY A 303 -17.43 9.20 12.44
C GLY A 303 -16.30 9.87 11.68
N LYS A 304 -15.08 9.53 12.08
CA LYS A 304 -13.86 9.89 11.36
C LYS A 304 -13.66 8.94 10.20
N GLU A 305 -13.67 7.63 10.50
CA GLU A 305 -13.30 6.60 9.54
C GLU A 305 -13.95 5.25 9.88
N ILE A 306 -14.15 4.41 8.87
CA ILE A 306 -14.46 2.99 9.01
C ILE A 306 -13.48 2.19 8.15
N TYR A 307 -12.67 1.36 8.78
CA TYR A 307 -11.80 0.42 8.12
C TYR A 307 -12.42 -0.97 8.13
N VAL A 308 -12.64 -1.56 6.98
CA VAL A 308 -13.10 -2.95 6.85
C VAL A 308 -11.91 -3.80 6.45
N PHE A 309 -11.69 -4.90 7.14
CA PHE A 309 -10.56 -5.80 6.92
C PHE A 309 -11.02 -7.12 6.35
N LYS A 310 -10.29 -7.61 5.37
CA LYS A 310 -10.40 -8.98 4.89
C LYS A 310 -9.49 -9.92 5.69
N VAL A 311 -9.82 -11.20 5.68
CA VAL A 311 -8.97 -12.24 6.28
C VAL A 311 -7.61 -12.25 5.58
N PRO A 312 -6.49 -12.21 6.33
CA PRO A 312 -5.15 -12.25 5.74
C PRO A 312 -4.95 -13.49 4.84
N GLY A 313 -4.27 -13.28 3.71
CA GLY A 313 -3.99 -14.35 2.75
C GLY A 313 -5.17 -14.78 1.88
N THR A 314 -6.34 -14.12 1.99
CA THR A 314 -7.47 -14.37 1.10
C THR A 314 -7.49 -13.42 -0.08
N GLU A 315 -7.88 -13.94 -1.24
CA GLU A 315 -8.03 -13.13 -2.45
C GLU A 315 -9.34 -12.32 -2.43
N SER A 316 -9.28 -11.12 -2.97
CA SER A 316 -10.46 -10.30 -3.29
C SER A 316 -10.77 -10.44 -4.77
N TYR A 317 -12.01 -10.59 -5.13
CA TYR A 317 -12.39 -10.72 -6.54
C TYR A 317 -13.61 -9.85 -6.87
N LEU A 318 -13.73 -9.46 -8.15
CA LEU A 318 -14.90 -8.77 -8.65
C LEU A 318 -16.07 -9.76 -8.74
N GLN A 319 -17.22 -9.36 -8.26
CA GLN A 319 -18.42 -10.21 -8.36
C GLN A 319 -18.82 -10.35 -9.83
N GLY A 320 -18.75 -11.57 -10.35
CA GLY A 320 -18.98 -11.85 -11.76
C GLY A 320 -17.71 -12.08 -12.59
N ASP A 321 -16.54 -11.77 -12.08
CA ASP A 321 -15.24 -12.14 -12.64
C ASP A 321 -14.97 -13.62 -12.31
N ILE A 322 -15.48 -14.51 -13.16
CA ILE A 322 -15.39 -15.96 -12.92
C ILE A 322 -14.03 -16.53 -13.33
N ASN A 323 -13.37 -15.90 -14.30
CA ASN A 323 -12.04 -16.31 -14.76
C ASN A 323 -10.89 -15.69 -13.95
N VAL A 324 -11.22 -14.78 -13.03
CA VAL A 324 -10.29 -14.10 -12.10
C VAL A 324 -9.17 -13.33 -12.83
N ASP A 325 -9.50 -12.69 -13.95
CA ASP A 325 -8.55 -11.86 -14.71
C ASP A 325 -8.56 -10.38 -14.28
N GLY A 326 -9.40 -10.01 -13.31
CA GLY A 326 -9.54 -8.67 -12.77
C GLY A 326 -10.45 -7.75 -13.56
N LYS A 327 -11.23 -8.30 -14.50
CA LYS A 327 -12.23 -7.60 -15.31
C LYS A 327 -13.57 -8.31 -15.23
N ILE A 328 -14.63 -7.68 -15.70
CA ILE A 328 -15.88 -8.35 -16.01
C ILE A 328 -16.19 -8.03 -17.47
N ASP A 329 -16.05 -9.02 -18.34
CA ASP A 329 -16.21 -8.85 -19.78
C ASP A 329 -16.84 -10.09 -20.46
N GLY A 330 -16.79 -10.12 -21.78
CA GLY A 330 -17.35 -11.23 -22.55
C GLY A 330 -16.69 -12.59 -22.30
N ASN A 331 -15.47 -12.61 -21.74
CA ASN A 331 -14.78 -13.85 -21.38
C ASN A 331 -15.44 -14.50 -20.16
N ASP A 332 -15.94 -13.68 -19.20
CA ASP A 332 -16.68 -14.18 -18.05
C ASP A 332 -17.99 -14.81 -18.48
N LEU A 333 -18.75 -14.15 -19.37
CA LEU A 333 -19.97 -14.73 -19.93
C LEU A 333 -19.69 -16.07 -20.63
N THR A 334 -18.57 -16.19 -21.35
CA THR A 334 -18.15 -17.44 -21.98
C THR A 334 -17.83 -18.50 -20.93
N SER A 335 -17.15 -18.13 -19.86
CA SER A 335 -16.85 -19.02 -18.73
C SER A 335 -18.13 -19.53 -18.06
N TYR A 336 -19.12 -18.64 -17.84
CA TYR A 336 -20.43 -19.07 -17.31
C TYR A 336 -21.12 -20.11 -18.19
N THR A 337 -21.00 -20.00 -19.52
CA THR A 337 -21.55 -20.99 -20.43
C THR A 337 -20.96 -22.38 -20.18
N ASN A 338 -19.69 -22.46 -19.82
CA ASN A 338 -19.00 -23.72 -19.54
C ASN A 338 -19.38 -24.31 -18.17
N TYR A 339 -19.74 -23.46 -17.22
CA TYR A 339 -19.97 -23.86 -15.82
C TYR A 339 -21.46 -23.82 -15.40
N THR A 340 -22.36 -23.41 -16.29
CA THR A 340 -23.80 -23.41 -16.02
C THR A 340 -24.30 -24.80 -15.64
N GLY A 341 -25.02 -24.87 -14.53
CA GLY A 341 -25.59 -26.09 -14.00
C GLY A 341 -24.72 -26.81 -12.98
N LEU A 342 -23.47 -26.37 -12.76
CA LEU A 342 -22.64 -26.89 -11.68
C LEU A 342 -23.26 -26.58 -10.33
N ARG A 343 -23.20 -27.55 -9.43
CA ARG A 343 -23.76 -27.50 -8.08
C ARG A 343 -22.67 -27.62 -7.03
N LYS A 344 -22.89 -27.01 -5.89
CA LYS A 344 -22.05 -27.22 -4.72
C LYS A 344 -21.99 -28.71 -4.38
N GLY A 345 -20.77 -29.26 -4.38
CA GLY A 345 -20.49 -30.67 -4.21
C GLY A 345 -20.06 -31.39 -5.50
N ASP A 346 -20.24 -30.78 -6.67
CA ASP A 346 -19.63 -31.27 -7.90
C ASP A 346 -18.10 -31.02 -7.87
N SER A 347 -17.33 -31.94 -8.47
CA SER A 347 -15.86 -31.89 -8.42
C SER A 347 -15.27 -30.59 -9.01
N ASP A 348 -15.97 -29.99 -9.96
CA ASP A 348 -15.52 -28.80 -10.67
C ASP A 348 -16.09 -27.51 -10.08
N PHE A 349 -16.91 -27.57 -9.04
CA PHE A 349 -17.49 -26.38 -8.40
C PHE A 349 -16.53 -25.65 -7.45
N GLU A 350 -15.44 -26.28 -7.08
CA GLU A 350 -14.51 -25.74 -6.08
C GLU A 350 -13.60 -24.64 -6.66
N GLY A 351 -12.91 -23.93 -5.77
CA GLY A 351 -11.99 -22.87 -6.16
C GLY A 351 -12.69 -21.63 -6.74
N TYR A 352 -12.08 -21.01 -7.77
CA TYR A 352 -12.59 -19.77 -8.36
C TYR A 352 -13.93 -19.95 -9.09
N ILE A 353 -14.25 -21.15 -9.56
CA ILE A 353 -15.51 -21.42 -10.25
C ILE A 353 -16.71 -21.19 -9.30
N SER A 354 -16.56 -21.48 -8.02
CA SER A 354 -17.58 -21.19 -7.02
C SER A 354 -17.88 -19.68 -6.86
N ASN A 355 -17.01 -18.82 -7.36
CA ASN A 355 -17.23 -17.37 -7.41
C ASN A 355 -18.31 -16.99 -8.44
N GLY A 356 -18.56 -17.85 -9.42
CA GLY A 356 -19.66 -17.72 -10.38
C GLY A 356 -21.04 -17.88 -9.77
N ASP A 357 -21.18 -18.57 -8.64
CA ASP A 357 -22.40 -18.60 -7.82
C ASP A 357 -22.55 -17.29 -7.04
N ILE A 358 -23.11 -16.28 -7.69
CA ILE A 358 -23.15 -14.90 -7.18
C ILE A 358 -24.08 -14.75 -5.98
N ASN A 359 -25.22 -15.42 -6.02
CA ASN A 359 -26.20 -15.38 -4.91
C ASN A 359 -25.93 -16.42 -3.81
N LYS A 360 -24.90 -17.26 -4.00
CA LYS A 360 -24.48 -18.31 -3.05
C LYS A 360 -25.58 -19.34 -2.73
N ASN A 361 -26.44 -19.63 -3.71
CA ASN A 361 -27.47 -20.66 -3.57
C ASN A 361 -26.96 -22.10 -3.82
N GLY A 362 -25.69 -22.24 -4.22
CA GLY A 362 -25.04 -23.51 -4.50
C GLY A 362 -25.25 -24.00 -5.92
N LEU A 363 -25.65 -23.15 -6.84
CA LEU A 363 -25.87 -23.46 -8.26
C LEU A 363 -25.44 -22.29 -9.13
N ILE A 364 -24.67 -22.57 -10.17
CA ILE A 364 -24.39 -21.58 -11.21
C ILE A 364 -25.51 -21.65 -12.24
N ASP A 365 -26.37 -20.64 -12.31
CA ASP A 365 -27.56 -20.63 -13.17
C ASP A 365 -27.81 -19.33 -13.93
N ALA A 366 -28.97 -19.20 -14.51
CA ALA A 366 -29.36 -18.03 -15.30
C ALA A 366 -29.38 -16.72 -14.49
N TYR A 367 -29.61 -16.79 -13.18
CA TYR A 367 -29.54 -15.60 -12.31
C TYR A 367 -28.11 -15.01 -12.31
N ASP A 368 -27.12 -15.87 -12.09
CA ASP A 368 -25.71 -15.46 -12.03
C ASP A 368 -25.25 -14.85 -13.36
N ILE A 369 -25.63 -15.53 -14.46
CA ILE A 369 -25.34 -15.03 -15.82
C ILE A 369 -25.98 -13.65 -16.05
N SER A 370 -27.24 -13.46 -15.61
CA SER A 370 -27.96 -12.20 -15.79
C SER A 370 -27.31 -11.04 -15.05
N VAL A 371 -26.78 -11.30 -13.82
CA VAL A 371 -26.06 -10.29 -13.05
C VAL A 371 -24.81 -9.81 -13.79
N VAL A 372 -24.03 -10.73 -14.38
CA VAL A 372 -22.84 -10.38 -15.16
C VAL A 372 -23.22 -9.60 -16.42
N ALA A 373 -24.22 -10.06 -17.15
CA ALA A 373 -24.70 -9.41 -18.36
C ALA A 373 -25.16 -7.95 -18.08
N THR A 374 -25.88 -7.73 -16.97
CA THR A 374 -26.32 -6.39 -16.56
C THR A 374 -25.14 -5.47 -16.26
N GLN A 375 -24.07 -5.99 -15.68
CA GLN A 375 -22.86 -5.21 -15.41
C GLN A 375 -22.13 -4.79 -16.69
N LEU A 376 -22.15 -5.64 -17.73
CA LEU A 376 -21.60 -5.31 -19.04
C LEU A 376 -22.43 -4.23 -19.76
N GLU A 377 -23.75 -4.33 -19.73
CA GLU A 377 -24.65 -3.41 -20.39
C GLU A 377 -24.70 -2.04 -19.70
N GLY A 378 -24.59 -2.00 -18.36
CA GLY A 378 -24.66 -0.77 -17.58
C GLY A 378 -23.47 0.17 -17.72
N GLY A 379 -22.41 -0.22 -18.43
CA GLY A 379 -21.24 0.64 -18.68
C GLY A 379 -20.45 1.05 -17.43
N VAL A 380 -20.74 0.44 -16.28
CA VAL A 380 -20.02 0.71 -15.04
C VAL A 380 -18.73 -0.07 -15.05
N ASP A 381 -17.61 0.63 -15.06
CA ASP A 381 -16.33 0.03 -14.72
C ASP A 381 -16.42 -0.49 -13.28
N ASN A 382 -16.25 -1.80 -13.11
CA ASN A 382 -16.29 -2.43 -11.77
C ASN A 382 -15.20 -1.91 -10.80
N ARG A 383 -14.25 -1.13 -11.29
CA ARG A 383 -13.33 -0.33 -10.46
C ARG A 383 -13.96 0.94 -9.93
N GLY A 384 -15.24 1.19 -10.21
CA GLY A 384 -15.99 2.31 -9.67
C GLY A 384 -15.73 3.65 -10.30
N THR A 385 -15.18 3.67 -11.49
CA THR A 385 -15.13 4.88 -12.31
C THR A 385 -16.31 4.85 -13.28
N GLU A 386 -17.18 5.86 -13.22
CA GLU A 386 -18.11 6.13 -14.33
C GLU A 386 -17.26 6.31 -15.60
N LYS A 387 -17.66 5.67 -16.71
CA LYS A 387 -17.11 6.05 -18.02
C LYS A 387 -17.44 7.53 -18.22
N VAL A 388 -16.41 8.34 -18.19
CA VAL A 388 -16.50 9.72 -18.68
C VAL A 388 -16.52 9.58 -20.20
N ASP A 389 -17.66 9.90 -20.82
CA ASP A 389 -17.79 10.03 -22.27
C ASP A 389 -16.86 11.13 -22.82
#